data_954e982fbeba5d509d8faa2a6bd6543c
#
_entry.id   954e982fbeba5d509d8faa2a6bd6543c
#
_cell.length_a   1.000
_cell.length_b   1.000
_cell.length_c   1.000
_cell.angle_alpha   90.00
_cell.angle_beta   90.00
_cell.angle_gamma   90.00
#
_symmetry.space_group_name_H-M   'P 1'
#
loop_
_entity.id
_entity.type
_entity.pdbx_description
1 polymer ?
#
loop_
_entity_poly.entity_id
_entity_poly.type
_entity_poly.pdbx_seq_one_letter_code
_entity_poly.pdbx_strand_id
1 'polypeptide(L)'
;MDIFRGIDKVLPHLNFAWKRHKVILSNIANADTPNYRAKDVVMEEESVGKLKITREKHISPKSGEGFRIIEVQRRLVGNDFNNVSLEEEMAKLTQNRIAYEAYMRMIRGSVDELNSIIKEGRQ
;
A
#
# COMPACT_ATOMS: atom_id res chain seq x y z
N MET A 1 26.83 8.29 9.07
CA MET A 1 25.48 8.80 8.78
C MET A 1 24.94 8.10 7.54
N ASP A 2 23.86 7.37 7.70
CA ASP A 2 23.37 6.53 6.62
C ASP A 2 22.09 7.13 6.04
N ILE A 3 22.25 7.96 4.99
CA ILE A 3 21.16 8.63 4.28
C ILE A 3 20.26 7.58 3.59
N PHE A 4 20.85 6.51 3.09
CA PHE A 4 20.14 5.38 2.49
C PHE A 4 19.25 4.66 3.49
N ARG A 5 19.60 4.66 4.77
CA ARG A 5 18.79 4.06 5.84
C ARG A 5 17.44 4.73 6.00
N GLY A 6 17.38 6.05 5.85
CA GLY A 6 16.12 6.80 5.85
C GLY A 6 15.25 6.46 4.65
N ILE A 7 15.85 6.39 3.46
CA ILE A 7 15.18 5.99 2.23
C ILE A 7 14.68 4.55 2.33
N ASP A 8 15.52 3.63 2.80
CA ASP A 8 15.17 2.21 2.96
C ASP A 8 14.01 1.98 3.93
N LYS A 9 13.86 2.83 4.95
CA LYS A 9 12.72 2.77 5.87
C LYS A 9 11.42 3.27 5.25
N VAL A 10 11.49 4.27 4.39
CA VAL A 10 10.31 4.88 3.76
C VAL A 10 9.85 4.09 2.54
N LEU A 11 10.75 3.47 1.81
CA LEU A 11 10.45 2.79 0.55
C LEU A 11 9.38 1.69 0.66
N PRO A 12 9.37 0.82 1.68
CA PRO A 12 8.28 -0.14 1.86
C PRO A 12 6.90 0.51 2.03
N HIS A 13 6.83 1.62 2.76
CA HIS A 13 5.60 2.38 2.94
C HIS A 13 5.12 3.02 1.64
N LEU A 14 6.05 3.53 0.84
CA LEU A 14 5.76 4.08 -0.48
C LEU A 14 5.20 2.99 -1.41
N ASN A 15 5.83 1.83 -1.44
CA ASN A 15 5.38 0.69 -2.24
C ASN A 15 3.99 0.20 -1.80
N PHE A 16 3.74 0.17 -0.50
CA PHE A 16 2.43 -0.13 0.06
C PHE A 16 1.37 0.87 -0.41
N ALA A 17 1.64 2.17 -0.29
CA ALA A 17 0.73 3.22 -0.72
C ALA A 17 0.45 3.14 -2.24
N TRP A 18 1.46 2.84 -3.04
CA TRP A 18 1.33 2.64 -4.48
C TRP A 18 0.44 1.44 -4.82
N LYS A 19 0.65 0.32 -4.14
CA LYS A 19 -0.18 -0.88 -4.32
C LYS A 19 -1.62 -0.64 -3.89
N ARG A 20 -1.80 0.01 -2.76
CA ARG A 20 -3.13 0.37 -2.25
C ARG A 20 -3.86 1.30 -3.22
N HIS A 21 -3.17 2.26 -3.80
CA HIS A 21 -3.71 3.15 -4.83
C HIS A 21 -4.31 2.38 -6.01
N LYS A 22 -3.56 1.41 -6.53
CA LYS A 22 -4.04 0.54 -7.63
C LYS A 22 -5.27 -0.27 -7.25
N VAL A 23 -5.30 -0.82 -6.04
CA VAL A 23 -6.42 -1.61 -5.55
C VAL A 23 -7.67 -0.75 -5.37
N ILE A 24 -7.54 0.45 -4.81
CA ILE A 24 -8.65 1.40 -4.67
C ILE A 24 -9.20 1.80 -6.04
N LEU A 25 -8.35 2.11 -7.00
CA LEU A 25 -8.78 2.44 -8.37
C LEU A 25 -9.51 1.26 -9.03
N SER A 26 -9.07 0.04 -8.79
CA SER A 26 -9.75 -1.16 -9.26
C SER A 26 -11.14 -1.31 -8.65
N ASN A 27 -11.29 -1.03 -7.35
CA ASN A 27 -12.60 -1.03 -6.68
C ASN A 27 -13.53 0.01 -7.30
N ILE A 28 -13.04 1.23 -7.53
CA ILE A 28 -13.83 2.32 -8.14
C ILE A 28 -14.25 1.93 -9.57
N ALA A 29 -13.33 1.39 -10.36
CA ALA A 29 -13.61 0.95 -11.72
C ALA A 29 -14.66 -0.18 -11.79
N ASN A 30 -14.76 -1.00 -10.74
CA ASN A 30 -15.69 -2.11 -10.65
C ASN A 30 -16.91 -1.82 -9.75
N ALA A 31 -17.20 -0.55 -9.44
CA ALA A 31 -18.32 -0.18 -8.59
C ALA A 31 -19.68 -0.64 -9.14
N ASP A 32 -19.81 -0.75 -10.45
CA ASP A 32 -21.02 -1.22 -11.14
C ASP A 32 -20.92 -2.67 -11.64
N THR A 33 -19.82 -3.36 -11.37
CA THR A 33 -19.63 -4.74 -11.78
C THR A 33 -20.40 -5.69 -10.86
N PRO A 34 -21.34 -6.51 -11.38
CA PRO A 34 -22.10 -7.45 -10.57
C PRO A 34 -21.19 -8.44 -9.83
N ASN A 35 -21.54 -8.75 -8.60
CA ASN A 35 -20.81 -9.70 -7.72
C ASN A 35 -19.37 -9.31 -7.37
N TYR A 36 -18.93 -8.10 -7.70
CA TYR A 36 -17.59 -7.66 -7.35
C TYR A 36 -17.44 -7.47 -5.84
N ARG A 37 -16.31 -7.91 -5.31
CA ARG A 37 -15.94 -7.72 -3.91
C ARG A 37 -14.79 -6.74 -3.80
N ALA A 38 -15.01 -5.67 -3.05
CA ALA A 38 -13.98 -4.68 -2.80
C ALA A 38 -12.76 -5.31 -2.12
N LYS A 39 -11.59 -4.89 -2.52
CA LYS A 39 -10.31 -5.35 -1.97
C LYS A 39 -9.60 -4.20 -1.27
N ASP A 40 -8.71 -4.52 -0.38
CA ASP A 40 -7.79 -3.57 0.23
C ASP A 40 -6.43 -4.25 0.43
N VAL A 41 -5.45 -3.46 0.78
CA VAL A 41 -4.08 -3.93 1.04
C VAL A 41 -3.76 -3.68 2.49
N VAL A 42 -3.22 -4.68 3.17
CA VAL A 42 -2.75 -4.57 4.55
C VAL A 42 -1.27 -4.88 4.60
N MET A 43 -0.53 -4.16 5.44
CA MET A 43 0.85 -4.52 5.73
C MET A 43 0.86 -5.79 6.57
N GLU A 44 1.75 -6.70 6.22
CA GLU A 44 2.08 -7.81 7.09
C GLU A 44 3.03 -7.27 8.16
N GLU A 45 2.55 -7.19 9.39
CA GLU A 45 3.47 -7.06 10.51
C GLU A 45 4.33 -8.33 10.52
N GLU A 46 5.65 -8.19 10.59
CA GLU A 46 6.51 -9.29 10.96
C GLU A 46 6.07 -9.77 12.35
N SER A 47 5.07 -10.60 12.39
CA SER A 47 4.76 -11.32 13.61
C SER A 47 5.97 -12.21 13.90
N VAL A 48 6.73 -11.84 14.90
CA VAL A 48 7.75 -12.67 15.53
C VAL A 48 7.03 -13.88 16.14
N GLY A 49 6.64 -14.79 15.29
CA GLY A 49 5.91 -15.99 15.66
C GLY A 49 5.40 -16.66 14.40
N LYS A 50 6.13 -17.65 13.94
CA LYS A 50 5.73 -18.49 12.83
C LYS A 50 4.29 -18.95 13.01
N LEU A 51 3.35 -18.33 12.33
CA LEU A 51 2.06 -18.94 12.07
C LEU A 51 2.35 -20.24 11.32
N LYS A 52 2.22 -21.36 12.02
CA LYS A 52 2.28 -22.67 11.41
C LYS A 52 1.30 -22.70 10.26
N ILE A 53 1.80 -22.79 9.04
CA ILE A 53 1.00 -23.05 7.85
C ILE A 53 0.42 -24.45 8.03
N THR A 54 -0.81 -24.54 8.51
CA THR A 54 -1.47 -25.81 8.80
C THR A 54 -2.16 -26.45 7.59
N ARG A 55 -2.09 -25.83 6.41
CA ARG A 55 -2.62 -26.37 5.15
C ARG A 55 -1.72 -26.04 3.98
N GLU A 56 -1.25 -27.07 3.30
CA GLU A 56 -0.38 -27.01 2.11
C GLU A 56 -0.99 -26.29 0.89
N LYS A 57 -2.24 -25.86 0.96
CA LYS A 57 -2.94 -25.15 -0.12
C LYS A 57 -3.06 -23.64 0.06
N HIS A 58 -2.51 -23.07 1.11
CA HIS A 58 -2.33 -21.63 1.16
C HIS A 58 -1.12 -21.29 0.29
N ILE A 59 -1.41 -20.72 -0.88
CA ILE A 59 -0.41 -20.09 -1.72
C ILE A 59 0.29 -19.07 -0.83
N SER A 60 1.48 -19.43 -0.37
CA SER A 60 2.39 -18.48 0.25
C SER A 60 2.61 -17.37 -0.78
N PRO A 61 2.22 -16.14 -0.52
CA PRO A 61 2.59 -15.07 -1.44
C PRO A 61 4.11 -15.05 -1.51
N LYS A 62 4.64 -15.37 -2.66
CA LYS A 62 6.08 -15.27 -2.98
C LYS A 62 6.53 -13.81 -3.08
N SER A 63 5.88 -12.91 -2.40
CA SER A 63 6.25 -11.50 -2.42
C SER A 63 6.89 -11.14 -1.09
N GLY A 64 8.19 -10.97 -1.09
CA GLY A 64 8.91 -10.30 -0.01
C GLY A 64 8.55 -8.81 0.11
N GLU A 65 7.34 -8.43 -0.26
CA GLU A 65 6.88 -7.04 -0.29
C GLU A 65 6.27 -6.59 1.05
N GLY A 66 6.03 -7.52 2.00
CA GLY A 66 5.53 -7.20 3.33
C GLY A 66 4.09 -6.70 3.38
N PHE A 67 3.29 -6.96 2.34
CA PHE A 67 1.86 -6.65 2.33
C PHE A 67 1.05 -7.71 1.56
N ARG A 68 -0.23 -7.80 1.87
CA ARG A 68 -1.16 -8.71 1.21
C ARG A 68 -2.47 -8.03 0.84
N ILE A 69 -3.15 -8.55 -0.16
CA ILE A 69 -4.48 -8.10 -0.57
C ILE A 69 -5.52 -8.92 0.18
N ILE A 70 -6.51 -8.24 0.73
CA ILE A 70 -7.65 -8.84 1.44
C ILE A 70 -8.96 -8.41 0.78
N GLU A 71 -10.00 -9.22 0.92
CA GLU A 71 -11.37 -8.80 0.61
C GLU A 71 -11.95 -8.02 1.78
N VAL A 72 -12.60 -6.90 1.48
CA VAL A 72 -13.26 -6.08 2.49
C VAL A 72 -14.58 -6.73 2.89
N GLN A 73 -14.74 -7.02 4.18
CA GLN A 73 -15.99 -7.48 4.74
C GLN A 73 -16.94 -6.30 4.88
N ARG A 74 -17.85 -6.19 3.95
CA ARG A 74 -18.82 -5.11 3.89
C ARG A 74 -20.18 -5.61 3.46
N ARG A 75 -21.22 -4.95 3.96
CA ARG A 75 -22.58 -5.18 3.49
C ARG A 75 -22.68 -4.95 1.98
N LEU A 76 -23.48 -5.77 1.31
CA LEU A 76 -23.77 -5.59 -0.11
C LEU A 76 -24.47 -4.26 -0.35
N VAL A 77 -24.08 -3.58 -1.41
CA VAL A 77 -24.66 -2.31 -1.86
C VAL A 77 -25.43 -2.58 -3.15
N GLY A 78 -26.72 -2.24 -3.14
CA GLY A 78 -27.56 -2.44 -4.31
C GLY A 78 -28.02 -3.88 -4.54
N ASN A 79 -28.61 -4.14 -5.70
CA ASN A 79 -29.22 -5.42 -6.09
C ASN A 79 -28.28 -6.34 -6.88
N ASP A 80 -27.08 -5.91 -7.19
CA ASP A 80 -26.09 -6.63 -8.01
C ASP A 80 -25.06 -7.41 -7.18
N PHE A 81 -25.27 -7.53 -5.87
CA PHE A 81 -24.35 -8.19 -4.93
C PHE A 81 -22.94 -7.60 -4.88
N ASN A 82 -22.76 -6.37 -5.34
CA ASN A 82 -21.53 -5.61 -5.26
C ASN A 82 -21.39 -4.98 -3.87
N ASN A 83 -20.22 -5.03 -3.27
CA ASN A 83 -19.97 -4.41 -1.97
C ASN A 83 -19.06 -3.18 -2.00
N VAL A 84 -18.83 -2.62 -3.17
CA VAL A 84 -18.05 -1.38 -3.31
C VAL A 84 -18.90 -0.20 -2.88
N SER A 85 -18.39 0.59 -1.94
CA SER A 85 -18.94 1.91 -1.61
C SER A 85 -18.05 2.98 -2.23
N LEU A 86 -18.58 3.67 -3.23
CA LEU A 86 -17.82 4.68 -3.97
C LEU A 86 -17.34 5.81 -3.05
N GLU A 87 -18.16 6.25 -2.10
CA GLU A 87 -17.80 7.29 -1.13
C GLU A 87 -16.63 6.88 -0.25
N GLU A 88 -16.65 5.65 0.26
CA GLU A 88 -15.56 5.12 1.09
C GLU A 88 -14.28 4.93 0.28
N GLU A 89 -14.38 4.45 -0.95
CA GLU A 89 -13.23 4.29 -1.83
C GLU A 89 -12.60 5.64 -2.20
N MET A 90 -13.41 6.65 -2.45
CA MET A 90 -12.92 8.02 -2.69
C MET A 90 -12.23 8.61 -1.46
N ALA A 91 -12.78 8.37 -0.26
CA ALA A 91 -12.13 8.78 1.00
C ALA A 91 -10.78 8.08 1.19
N LYS A 92 -10.71 6.77 0.96
CA LYS A 92 -9.46 6.00 1.01
C LYS A 92 -8.46 6.49 -0.02
N LEU A 93 -8.91 6.81 -1.24
CA LEU A 93 -8.05 7.35 -2.29
C LEU A 93 -7.40 8.65 -1.85
N THR A 94 -8.16 9.56 -1.28
CA THR A 94 -7.65 10.85 -0.76
C THR A 94 -6.65 10.64 0.37
N GLN A 95 -6.97 9.81 1.34
CA GLN A 95 -6.06 9.49 2.45
C GLN A 95 -4.77 8.86 1.96
N ASN A 96 -4.87 7.93 1.03
CA ASN A 96 -3.72 7.23 0.48
C ASN A 96 -2.83 8.16 -0.34
N ARG A 97 -3.44 9.08 -1.08
CA ARG A 97 -2.72 10.11 -1.83
C ARG A 97 -1.92 11.03 -0.91
N ILE A 98 -2.50 11.45 0.20
CA ILE A 98 -1.80 12.28 1.21
C ILE A 98 -0.61 11.52 1.78
N ALA A 99 -0.79 10.25 2.14
CA ALA A 99 0.29 9.40 2.64
C ALA A 99 1.41 9.24 1.59
N TYR A 100 1.05 8.95 0.35
CA TYR A 100 2.00 8.81 -0.76
C TYR A 100 2.82 10.10 -0.96
N GLU A 101 2.17 11.24 -1.00
CA GLU A 101 2.85 12.54 -1.13
C GLU A 101 3.79 12.82 0.05
N ALA A 102 3.40 12.46 1.27
CA ALA A 102 4.25 12.60 2.44
C ALA A 102 5.52 11.73 2.33
N TYR A 103 5.39 10.48 1.91
CA TYR A 103 6.54 9.60 1.70
C TYR A 103 7.45 10.10 0.57
N MET A 104 6.89 10.60 -0.50
CA MET A 104 7.65 11.19 -1.60
C MET A 104 8.44 12.43 -1.16
N ARG A 105 7.87 13.27 -0.30
CA ARG A 105 8.56 14.42 0.29
C ARG A 105 9.73 14.01 1.17
N MET A 106 9.55 12.96 1.98
CA MET A 106 10.62 12.41 2.81
C MET A 106 11.79 11.92 1.97
N ILE A 107 11.51 11.18 0.90
CA ILE A 107 12.55 10.69 -0.03
C ILE A 107 13.24 11.84 -0.72
N ARG A 108 12.49 12.81 -1.21
CA ARG A 108 13.05 13.99 -1.88
C ARG A 108 13.97 14.78 -0.94
N GLY A 109 13.55 14.97 0.32
CA GLY A 109 14.37 15.62 1.33
C GLY A 109 15.70 14.88 1.57
N SER A 110 15.67 13.56 1.63
CA SER A 110 16.89 12.74 1.77
C SER A 110 17.81 12.86 0.54
N VAL A 111 17.25 12.89 -0.66
CA VAL A 111 18.02 13.09 -1.91
C VAL A 111 18.64 14.49 -1.96
N ASP A 112 17.90 15.51 -1.54
CA ASP A 112 18.40 16.89 -1.50
C ASP A 112 19.55 17.03 -0.50
N GLU A 113 19.45 16.40 0.66
CA GLU A 113 20.52 16.33 1.65
C GLU A 113 21.77 15.65 1.08
N LEU A 114 21.62 14.53 0.39
CA LEU A 114 22.71 13.83 -0.26
C LEU A 114 23.39 14.72 -1.32
N ASN A 115 22.61 15.41 -2.14
CA ASN A 115 23.13 16.35 -3.15
C ASN A 115 23.91 17.50 -2.51
N SER A 116 23.47 18.02 -1.39
CA SER A 116 24.17 19.06 -0.63
C SER A 116 25.53 18.57 -0.15
N ILE A 117 25.59 17.36 0.40
CA ILE A 117 26.85 16.75 0.87
C ILE A 117 27.82 16.53 -0.28
N ILE A 118 27.35 16.06 -1.42
CA ILE A 118 28.19 15.86 -2.62
C ILE A 118 28.75 17.19 -3.13
N LYS A 119 27.97 18.26 -3.14
CA LYS A 119 28.42 19.58 -3.56
C LYS A 119 29.47 20.16 -2.61
N GLU A 120 29.28 20.01 -1.31
CA GLU A 120 30.26 20.44 -0.31
C GLU A 120 31.58 19.66 -0.41
N GLY A 121 31.53 18.39 -0.73
CA GLY A 121 32.72 17.55 -0.93
C GLY A 121 33.53 17.84 -2.19
N ARG A 122 33.05 18.71 -3.08
CA ARG A 122 33.73 19.09 -4.33
C ARG A 122 34.47 20.42 -4.29
N GLN A 123 34.48 21.08 -3.15
CA GLN A 123 35.23 22.32 -2.97
C GLN A 123 36.73 22.10 -2.81
#